data_bb6d9cf7935f0d9662ec5a51793d83e7
#
_entry.id   bb6d9cf7935f0d9662ec5a51793d83e7
#
_cell.length_a   1.000
_cell.length_b   1.000
_cell.length_c   1.000
_cell.angle_alpha   90.00
_cell.angle_beta   90.00
_cell.angle_gamma   90.00
#
_symmetry.space_group_name_H-M   'P 1'
#
loop_
_entity.id
_entity.type
_entity.pdbx_description
1 polymer ?
#
loop_
_entity_poly.entity_id
_entity_poly.type
_entity_poly.pdbx_seq_one_letter_code
_entity_poly.pdbx_strand_id
1 'polypeptide(L)'
;VKAEEVSGTPRLDAMAENGSAAETTQPTGHQPDDMVTILVELERAPVLEGFAAKKTASTSSAGAEIAAYLAGGRAEKQDAAIRRDQKKVFAEIQAAQPAALQAEGTCTACAPELMEQWTVLFNGMAVRAPYGMLDTIRNLKGVKSAHVQHVYSQPTSPATNAGVAGYSYDMVHLQEVWNKGYTGKGMLVAVVDSGLDMEYSSWWSDEEGANVTGLRRVHEAFRDDSFYSQLSNSDLRYTKESLLAFLNGRQLNANRLSPASNEAMYKTRKVPFAFDYAGDADPYTGEIISGDVNVRNSGSNHGTHVSGTVAGFVQSQEGEVLFSGVAPDAQLMMMKVFADGGNSGATESAILNALEDAMTLGADAVNLSLGSDNGFAYDDTAIHGVYARLEQAGVILMTAAGNSENSPAQGNERGGLNLAEDPDISMMSSPAVYPSNLAVASINSTINMQSVLSWTDAQGQSHTVP
;
A
#
# COMPACT_ATOMS: atom_id res chain seq x y z
N VAL A 1 2.24 20.81 -44.84
CA VAL A 1 3.50 20.15 -44.47
C VAL A 1 3.15 18.71 -44.15
N LYS A 2 3.54 17.80 -45.00
CA LYS A 2 3.35 16.35 -44.83
C LYS A 2 4.32 15.88 -43.75
N ALA A 3 3.83 15.15 -42.73
CA ALA A 3 4.65 14.42 -41.81
C ALA A 3 5.19 13.17 -42.54
N GLU A 4 6.50 13.02 -42.61
CA GLU A 4 7.18 11.79 -42.98
C GLU A 4 7.07 10.80 -41.83
N GLU A 5 6.58 9.61 -42.13
CA GLU A 5 6.64 8.45 -41.23
C GLU A 5 8.11 8.06 -41.01
N VAL A 6 8.58 8.19 -39.77
CA VAL A 6 9.84 7.54 -39.34
C VAL A 6 9.47 6.11 -38.94
N SER A 7 9.62 5.17 -39.89
CA SER A 7 9.58 3.75 -39.63
C SER A 7 10.91 3.31 -39.01
N GLY A 8 10.92 2.98 -37.75
CA GLY A 8 12.08 2.44 -37.07
C GLY A 8 11.86 2.29 -35.59
N THR A 9 10.95 1.39 -35.21
CA THR A 9 10.98 0.83 -33.84
C THR A 9 12.24 -0.02 -33.70
N PRO A 10 13.13 0.28 -32.74
CA PRO A 10 14.19 -0.67 -32.41
C PRO A 10 13.52 -1.94 -31.86
N ARG A 11 13.72 -3.06 -32.52
CA ARG A 11 13.36 -4.36 -32.00
C ARG A 11 14.22 -4.62 -30.78
N LEU A 12 13.59 -4.81 -29.64
CA LEU A 12 14.20 -5.34 -28.41
C LEU A 12 14.66 -6.79 -28.53
N ASP A 13 14.46 -7.43 -29.68
CA ASP A 13 14.80 -8.84 -29.94
C ASP A 13 16.31 -9.08 -30.17
N ALA A 14 17.15 -8.04 -30.20
CA ALA A 14 18.58 -8.19 -30.51
C ALA A 14 19.48 -8.38 -29.29
N MET A 15 18.94 -8.43 -28.07
CA MET A 15 19.73 -8.65 -26.84
C MET A 15 19.57 -10.05 -26.22
N ALA A 16 18.82 -10.96 -26.84
CA ALA A 16 18.55 -12.29 -26.29
C ALA A 16 19.48 -13.41 -26.77
N GLU A 17 20.49 -13.15 -27.61
CA GLU A 17 21.43 -14.14 -28.03
C GLU A 17 22.88 -13.67 -27.77
N ASN A 18 23.38 -13.92 -26.60
CA ASN A 18 24.75 -14.17 -26.17
C ASN A 18 25.01 -13.58 -24.79
N GLY A 19 24.92 -14.38 -23.84
CA GLY A 19 25.43 -14.07 -22.52
C GLY A 19 24.70 -14.91 -21.49
N SER A 20 25.33 -15.95 -21.01
CA SER A 20 25.12 -16.36 -19.64
C SER A 20 25.07 -15.06 -18.85
N ALA A 21 23.93 -14.76 -18.25
CA ALA A 21 23.80 -13.64 -17.34
C ALA A 21 24.85 -13.85 -16.25
N ALA A 22 25.98 -13.17 -16.37
CA ALA A 22 26.78 -12.89 -15.21
C ALA A 22 25.86 -12.07 -14.32
N GLU A 23 25.28 -12.72 -13.29
CA GLU A 23 24.66 -12.03 -12.19
C GLU A 23 25.60 -10.91 -11.77
N THR A 24 25.23 -9.68 -12.07
CA THR A 24 25.78 -8.55 -11.34
C THR A 24 25.23 -8.72 -9.93
N THR A 25 25.94 -9.51 -9.12
CA THR A 25 25.82 -9.46 -7.69
C THR A 25 26.16 -8.03 -7.30
N GLN A 26 25.13 -7.18 -7.16
CA GLN A 26 25.32 -6.02 -6.32
C GLN A 26 25.88 -6.57 -5.01
N PRO A 27 26.94 -5.99 -4.43
CA PRO A 27 27.42 -6.41 -3.13
C PRO A 27 26.30 -6.04 -2.13
N THR A 28 25.36 -6.97 -1.95
CA THR A 28 24.48 -6.95 -0.80
C THR A 28 25.41 -7.11 0.39
N GLY A 29 25.39 -6.18 1.32
CA GLY A 29 26.28 -6.25 2.49
C GLY A 29 26.00 -7.43 3.44
N HIS A 30 25.24 -8.45 2.97
CA HIS A 30 24.89 -9.65 3.72
C HIS A 30 26.02 -10.69 3.71
N GLN A 31 26.35 -11.19 4.90
CA GLN A 31 27.20 -12.34 5.07
C GLN A 31 26.37 -13.63 4.94
N PRO A 32 26.98 -14.78 4.59
CA PRO A 32 26.24 -16.03 4.40
C PRO A 32 25.43 -16.51 5.61
N ASP A 33 25.81 -16.13 6.83
CA ASP A 33 25.17 -16.48 8.09
C ASP A 33 24.17 -15.42 8.59
N ASP A 34 24.07 -14.27 7.89
CA ASP A 34 23.06 -13.26 8.20
C ASP A 34 21.65 -13.83 8.01
N MET A 35 20.81 -13.71 9.05
CA MET A 35 19.41 -14.10 8.99
C MET A 35 18.61 -13.05 8.23
N VAL A 36 18.10 -13.42 7.07
CA VAL A 36 17.29 -12.55 6.19
C VAL A 36 15.91 -13.16 5.96
N THR A 37 14.95 -12.34 5.61
CA THR A 37 13.65 -12.82 5.13
C THR A 37 13.73 -13.02 3.62
N ILE A 38 13.50 -14.23 3.17
CA ILE A 38 13.50 -14.64 1.76
C ILE A 38 12.05 -14.85 1.33
N LEU A 39 11.62 -14.13 0.30
CA LEU A 39 10.35 -14.38 -0.38
C LEU A 39 10.56 -15.51 -1.40
N VAL A 40 9.75 -16.56 -1.29
CA VAL A 40 9.82 -17.76 -2.13
C VAL A 40 8.53 -17.89 -2.91
N GLU A 41 8.58 -17.73 -4.23
CA GLU A 41 7.46 -17.98 -5.14
C GLU A 41 7.46 -19.42 -5.63
N LEU A 42 6.30 -20.06 -5.67
CA LEU A 42 6.14 -21.42 -6.17
C LEU A 42 5.55 -21.44 -7.58
N GLU A 43 5.81 -22.54 -8.33
CA GLU A 43 5.41 -22.70 -9.73
C GLU A 43 3.89 -22.73 -9.94
N ARG A 44 3.11 -23.25 -8.97
CA ARG A 44 1.66 -23.31 -9.11
C ARG A 44 1.05 -21.90 -9.12
N ALA A 45 0.16 -21.64 -10.07
CA ALA A 45 -0.57 -20.38 -10.15
C ALA A 45 -1.37 -20.08 -8.87
N PRO A 46 -1.41 -18.84 -8.38
CA PRO A 46 -2.22 -18.42 -7.24
C PRO A 46 -3.72 -18.52 -7.53
N VAL A 47 -4.55 -18.41 -6.51
CA VAL A 47 -6.00 -18.61 -6.62
C VAL A 47 -6.64 -17.66 -7.62
N LEU A 48 -6.24 -16.38 -7.61
CA LEU A 48 -6.86 -15.35 -8.44
C LEU A 48 -6.50 -15.46 -9.93
N GLU A 49 -5.43 -16.17 -10.29
CA GLU A 49 -5.07 -16.45 -11.69
C GLU A 49 -6.22 -17.12 -12.49
N GLY A 50 -7.07 -17.88 -11.80
CA GLY A 50 -8.25 -18.51 -12.40
C GLY A 50 -9.48 -17.62 -12.50
N PHE A 51 -9.41 -16.37 -12.04
CA PHE A 51 -10.48 -15.39 -12.15
C PHE A 51 -10.41 -14.69 -13.50
N ALA A 52 -11.55 -14.56 -14.15
CA ALA A 52 -11.69 -13.73 -15.36
C ALA A 52 -12.79 -12.71 -15.09
N ALA A 53 -12.41 -11.43 -15.07
CA ALA A 53 -13.38 -10.34 -14.97
C ALA A 53 -14.39 -10.44 -16.13
N LYS A 54 -15.66 -10.34 -15.83
CA LYS A 54 -16.69 -10.30 -16.87
C LYS A 54 -16.59 -8.97 -17.61
N LYS A 55 -16.28 -9.01 -18.91
CA LYS A 55 -16.23 -7.82 -19.79
C LYS A 55 -17.61 -7.24 -20.13
N THR A 56 -18.67 -7.65 -19.44
CA THR A 56 -20.02 -7.12 -19.64
C THR A 56 -20.24 -5.95 -18.70
N ALA A 57 -21.03 -4.97 -19.13
CA ALA A 57 -21.50 -3.87 -18.28
C ALA A 57 -22.35 -4.46 -17.13
N SER A 58 -21.67 -5.06 -16.15
CA SER A 58 -22.26 -5.59 -14.93
C SER A 58 -22.57 -4.42 -14.01
N THR A 59 -23.68 -4.50 -13.30
CA THR A 59 -24.04 -3.57 -12.23
C THR A 59 -23.24 -3.84 -10.94
N SER A 60 -22.49 -4.95 -10.89
CA SER A 60 -21.61 -5.29 -9.77
C SER A 60 -20.19 -4.76 -10.01
N SER A 61 -19.56 -4.27 -8.96
CA SER A 61 -18.17 -3.84 -8.99
C SER A 61 -17.21 -5.04 -9.14
N ALA A 62 -16.01 -4.77 -9.67
CA ALA A 62 -14.97 -5.80 -9.82
C ALA A 62 -14.65 -6.46 -8.47
N GLY A 63 -14.51 -5.66 -7.42
CA GLY A 63 -14.22 -6.17 -6.07
C GLY A 63 -15.30 -7.12 -5.54
N ALA A 64 -16.58 -6.83 -5.76
CA ALA A 64 -17.67 -7.72 -5.36
C ALA A 64 -17.62 -9.07 -6.10
N GLU A 65 -17.28 -9.05 -7.39
CA GLU A 65 -17.14 -10.29 -8.19
C GLU A 65 -15.94 -11.11 -7.73
N ILE A 66 -14.82 -10.47 -7.38
CA ILE A 66 -13.62 -11.12 -6.83
C ILE A 66 -13.95 -11.78 -5.49
N ALA A 67 -14.55 -11.04 -4.54
CA ALA A 67 -14.93 -11.57 -3.24
C ALA A 67 -15.86 -12.78 -3.37
N ALA A 68 -16.82 -12.73 -4.30
CA ALA A 68 -17.71 -13.87 -4.60
C ALA A 68 -16.96 -15.06 -5.22
N TYR A 69 -16.00 -14.82 -6.12
CA TYR A 69 -15.17 -15.87 -6.70
C TYR A 69 -14.31 -16.56 -5.65
N LEU A 70 -13.64 -15.79 -4.80
CA LEU A 70 -12.81 -16.29 -3.72
C LEU A 70 -13.65 -17.06 -2.66
N ALA A 71 -14.97 -16.78 -2.58
CA ALA A 71 -15.93 -17.53 -1.76
C ALA A 71 -16.28 -18.92 -2.34
N GLY A 72 -15.95 -19.18 -3.60
CA GLY A 72 -16.40 -20.36 -4.29
C GLY A 72 -15.54 -21.59 -4.00
N GLY A 73 -16.14 -22.77 -4.06
CA GLY A 73 -15.45 -24.04 -3.80
C GLY A 73 -14.31 -24.37 -4.78
N ARG A 74 -14.20 -23.68 -5.93
CA ARG A 74 -13.05 -23.78 -6.84
C ARG A 74 -11.82 -23.10 -6.24
N ALA A 75 -12.00 -21.88 -5.73
CA ALA A 75 -10.94 -21.11 -5.06
C ALA A 75 -10.44 -21.86 -3.82
N GLU A 76 -11.35 -22.39 -3.00
CA GLU A 76 -11.04 -23.18 -1.81
C GLU A 76 -10.18 -24.42 -2.13
N LYS A 77 -10.56 -25.18 -3.18
CA LYS A 77 -9.77 -26.34 -3.62
C LYS A 77 -8.37 -25.98 -4.08
N GLN A 78 -8.24 -24.84 -4.79
CA GLN A 78 -6.95 -24.35 -5.26
C GLN A 78 -6.09 -23.87 -4.08
N ASP A 79 -6.64 -23.10 -3.15
CA ASP A 79 -5.98 -22.70 -1.90
C ASP A 79 -5.40 -23.90 -1.15
N ALA A 80 -6.23 -24.93 -0.93
CA ALA A 80 -5.81 -26.14 -0.25
C ALA A 80 -4.69 -26.90 -1.01
N ALA A 81 -4.66 -26.84 -2.35
CA ALA A 81 -3.59 -27.42 -3.15
C ALA A 81 -2.29 -26.63 -3.02
N ILE A 82 -2.39 -25.30 -3.07
CA ILE A 82 -1.26 -24.38 -2.88
C ILE A 82 -0.60 -24.61 -1.51
N ARG A 83 -1.40 -24.62 -0.43
CA ARG A 83 -0.87 -24.81 0.94
C ARG A 83 -0.18 -26.18 1.12
N ARG A 84 -0.63 -27.22 0.42
CA ARG A 84 0.09 -28.52 0.43
C ARG A 84 1.46 -28.43 -0.25
N ASP A 85 1.55 -27.73 -1.39
CA ASP A 85 2.82 -27.53 -2.10
C ASP A 85 3.78 -26.68 -1.27
N GLN A 86 3.29 -25.59 -0.66
CA GLN A 86 4.08 -24.76 0.25
C GLN A 86 4.65 -25.55 1.42
N LYS A 87 3.81 -26.36 2.08
CA LYS A 87 4.24 -27.23 3.20
C LYS A 87 5.36 -28.19 2.76
N LYS A 88 5.24 -28.75 1.55
CA LYS A 88 6.27 -29.67 1.02
C LYS A 88 7.57 -28.92 0.76
N VAL A 89 7.53 -27.78 0.05
CA VAL A 89 8.73 -26.99 -0.26
C VAL A 89 9.39 -26.48 1.01
N PHE A 90 8.61 -26.01 1.99
CA PHE A 90 9.17 -25.59 3.27
C PHE A 90 9.90 -26.72 4.00
N ALA A 91 9.36 -27.94 4.00
CA ALA A 91 10.06 -29.10 4.57
C ALA A 91 11.37 -29.41 3.83
N GLU A 92 11.44 -29.21 2.50
CA GLU A 92 12.67 -29.34 1.72
C GLU A 92 13.67 -28.23 2.06
N ILE A 93 13.22 -26.97 2.28
CA ILE A 93 14.08 -25.88 2.75
C ILE A 93 14.69 -26.21 4.12
N GLN A 94 13.90 -26.72 5.07
CA GLN A 94 14.40 -27.13 6.38
C GLN A 94 15.44 -28.26 6.29
N ALA A 95 15.19 -29.23 5.39
CA ALA A 95 16.12 -30.35 5.17
C ALA A 95 17.43 -29.95 4.47
N ALA A 96 17.41 -28.84 3.71
CA ALA A 96 18.56 -28.33 2.99
C ALA A 96 19.52 -27.49 3.86
N GLN A 97 19.21 -27.29 5.13
CA GLN A 97 20.08 -26.55 6.05
C GLN A 97 21.48 -27.16 6.12
N PRO A 98 22.57 -26.39 5.88
CA PRO A 98 23.92 -26.90 5.90
C PRO A 98 24.30 -27.49 7.27
N ALA A 99 24.88 -28.69 7.27
CA ALA A 99 25.34 -29.39 8.48
C ALA A 99 26.42 -28.57 9.26
N ALA A 100 27.17 -27.73 8.56
CA ALA A 100 28.18 -26.85 9.19
C ALA A 100 27.55 -25.81 10.15
N LEU A 101 26.36 -25.30 9.84
CA LEU A 101 25.63 -24.38 10.72
C LEU A 101 25.04 -25.09 11.96
N GLN A 102 24.88 -26.41 11.88
CA GLN A 102 24.40 -27.24 12.99
C GLN A 102 25.54 -27.68 13.92
N ALA A 103 26.75 -27.82 13.39
CA ALA A 103 27.87 -28.47 14.10
C ALA A 103 28.64 -27.57 15.08
N GLU A 104 28.63 -26.25 14.89
CA GLU A 104 29.47 -25.35 15.68
C GLU A 104 28.82 -24.80 16.97
N GLY A 105 27.57 -25.14 17.24
CA GLY A 105 26.85 -24.64 18.44
C GLY A 105 26.72 -23.11 18.52
N THR A 106 27.15 -22.41 17.46
CA THR A 106 27.23 -20.96 17.39
C THR A 106 25.90 -20.29 17.01
N CYS A 107 24.96 -21.04 16.43
CA CYS A 107 23.67 -20.49 16.07
C CYS A 107 22.52 -21.47 16.35
N THR A 108 21.94 -21.40 17.53
CA THR A 108 20.70 -22.11 17.88
C THR A 108 19.46 -21.53 17.16
N ALA A 109 19.58 -20.36 16.51
CA ALA A 109 18.51 -19.63 15.84
C ALA A 109 18.62 -19.63 14.30
N CYS A 110 19.53 -20.41 13.69
CA CYS A 110 19.74 -20.41 12.23
C CYS A 110 18.84 -21.40 11.46
N ALA A 111 17.89 -22.06 12.12
CA ALA A 111 16.93 -22.90 11.40
C ALA A 111 15.97 -22.07 10.58
N PRO A 112 15.68 -22.48 9.32
CA PRO A 112 14.66 -21.81 8.52
C PRO A 112 13.31 -21.79 9.23
N GLU A 113 12.71 -20.60 9.32
CA GLU A 113 11.44 -20.34 9.96
C GLU A 113 10.42 -19.82 8.94
N LEU A 114 9.21 -20.41 8.95
CA LEU A 114 8.12 -19.94 8.10
C LEU A 114 7.45 -18.73 8.77
N MET A 115 7.57 -17.56 8.13
CA MET A 115 7.00 -16.32 8.64
C MET A 115 5.58 -16.11 8.09
N GLU A 116 5.42 -16.14 6.76
CA GLU A 116 4.21 -15.79 6.06
C GLU A 116 3.89 -16.76 4.93
N GLN A 117 2.61 -16.86 4.54
CA GLN A 117 2.13 -17.65 3.40
C GLN A 117 0.99 -16.95 2.69
N TRP A 118 1.07 -16.88 1.36
CA TRP A 118 0.08 -16.27 0.49
C TRP A 118 -0.42 -17.27 -0.55
N THR A 119 -1.67 -17.10 -0.97
CA THR A 119 -2.30 -18.02 -1.91
C THR A 119 -3.19 -17.31 -2.94
N VAL A 120 -3.65 -16.08 -2.68
CA VAL A 120 -4.66 -15.39 -3.50
C VAL A 120 -4.02 -14.69 -4.69
N LEU A 121 -3.18 -13.69 -4.44
CA LEU A 121 -2.45 -12.94 -5.47
C LEU A 121 -1.08 -13.53 -5.77
N PHE A 122 -0.50 -14.18 -4.79
CA PHE A 122 0.85 -14.71 -4.80
C PHE A 122 0.87 -16.12 -4.24
N ASN A 123 1.38 -17.09 -4.97
CA ASN A 123 1.64 -18.41 -4.40
C ASN A 123 3.05 -18.44 -3.85
N GLY A 124 3.21 -18.10 -2.60
CA GLY A 124 4.54 -18.05 -1.98
C GLY A 124 4.51 -18.03 -0.48
N MET A 125 5.69 -17.89 0.06
CA MET A 125 5.95 -17.80 1.49
C MET A 125 7.14 -16.90 1.79
N ALA A 126 7.12 -16.26 2.96
CA ALA A 126 8.27 -15.62 3.54
C ALA A 126 8.96 -16.60 4.48
N VAL A 127 10.23 -16.82 4.27
CA VAL A 127 11.06 -17.73 5.08
C VAL A 127 12.22 -16.94 5.66
N ARG A 128 12.33 -16.89 6.97
CA ARG A 128 13.52 -16.38 7.63
C ARG A 128 14.60 -17.45 7.63
N ALA A 129 15.71 -17.19 6.97
CA ALA A 129 16.79 -18.16 6.81
C ALA A 129 18.15 -17.45 6.65
N PRO A 130 19.28 -18.16 6.83
CA PRO A 130 20.60 -17.63 6.49
C PRO A 130 20.69 -17.23 5.01
N TYR A 131 21.29 -16.07 4.73
CA TYR A 131 21.45 -15.56 3.37
C TYR A 131 22.12 -16.56 2.42
N GLY A 132 23.11 -17.32 2.91
CA GLY A 132 23.80 -18.37 2.14
C GLY A 132 22.89 -19.51 1.66
N MET A 133 21.65 -19.60 2.14
CA MET A 133 20.68 -20.60 1.65
C MET A 133 19.90 -20.11 0.41
N LEU A 134 20.00 -18.83 0.02
CA LEU A 134 19.20 -18.25 -1.05
C LEU A 134 19.29 -19.04 -2.36
N ASP A 135 20.50 -19.35 -2.82
CA ASP A 135 20.69 -20.11 -4.07
C ASP A 135 20.24 -21.56 -3.93
N THR A 136 20.40 -22.16 -2.76
CA THR A 136 19.86 -23.50 -2.50
C THR A 136 18.35 -23.50 -2.61
N ILE A 137 17.67 -22.49 -2.03
CA ILE A 137 16.21 -22.34 -2.08
C ILE A 137 15.74 -22.13 -3.52
N ARG A 138 16.41 -21.26 -4.30
CA ARG A 138 16.11 -21.02 -5.72
C ARG A 138 16.10 -22.28 -6.56
N ASN A 139 16.96 -23.23 -6.24
CA ASN A 139 17.14 -24.46 -7.01
C ASN A 139 16.26 -25.63 -6.52
N LEU A 140 15.40 -25.43 -5.51
CA LEU A 140 14.48 -26.49 -5.05
C LEU A 140 13.37 -26.72 -6.07
N LYS A 141 12.99 -27.99 -6.21
CA LYS A 141 11.87 -28.35 -7.09
C LYS A 141 10.56 -27.71 -6.65
N GLY A 142 9.89 -27.03 -7.58
CA GLY A 142 8.61 -26.36 -7.33
C GLY A 142 8.75 -24.90 -6.87
N VAL A 143 9.98 -24.43 -6.67
CA VAL A 143 10.28 -23.00 -6.51
C VAL A 143 10.41 -22.39 -7.91
N LYS A 144 9.70 -21.30 -8.13
CA LYS A 144 9.76 -20.50 -9.35
C LYS A 144 10.80 -19.39 -9.23
N SER A 145 10.82 -18.70 -8.10
CA SER A 145 11.80 -17.66 -7.80
C SER A 145 11.98 -17.51 -6.28
N ALA A 146 13.13 -16.95 -5.87
CA ALA A 146 13.36 -16.54 -4.49
C ALA A 146 14.30 -15.34 -4.45
N HIS A 147 14.00 -14.37 -3.57
CA HIS A 147 14.82 -13.18 -3.36
C HIS A 147 14.73 -12.72 -1.91
N VAL A 148 15.70 -11.92 -1.48
CA VAL A 148 15.63 -11.26 -0.18
C VAL A 148 14.55 -10.18 -0.24
N GLN A 149 13.69 -10.15 0.77
CA GLN A 149 12.59 -9.19 0.89
C GLN A 149 13.08 -7.75 0.76
N HIS A 150 12.41 -6.97 -0.08
CA HIS A 150 12.65 -5.53 -0.17
C HIS A 150 11.91 -4.76 0.93
N VAL A 151 12.41 -3.56 1.22
CA VAL A 151 11.81 -2.62 2.16
C VAL A 151 11.67 -1.27 1.48
N TYR A 152 10.45 -0.75 1.43
CA TYR A 152 10.15 0.54 0.84
C TYR A 152 10.24 1.65 1.88
N SER A 153 10.82 2.78 1.50
CA SER A 153 10.95 3.93 2.39
C SER A 153 9.59 4.54 2.75
N GLN A 154 9.49 5.03 3.99
CA GLN A 154 8.28 5.72 4.41
C GLN A 154 8.18 7.09 3.70
N PRO A 155 7.05 7.39 3.05
CA PRO A 155 6.85 8.68 2.42
C PRO A 155 6.77 9.79 3.47
N THR A 156 7.40 10.92 3.15
CA THR A 156 7.30 12.13 3.99
C THR A 156 6.03 12.88 3.66
N SER A 157 5.27 13.26 4.68
CA SER A 157 4.13 14.17 4.47
C SER A 157 4.62 15.51 3.96
N PRO A 158 4.06 16.04 2.86
CA PRO A 158 4.35 17.40 2.46
C PRO A 158 3.88 18.36 3.57
N ALA A 159 4.62 19.44 3.76
CA ALA A 159 4.15 20.53 4.62
C ALA A 159 2.88 21.11 3.99
N THR A 160 1.73 20.78 4.55
CA THR A 160 0.44 21.22 4.01
C THR A 160 0.19 22.67 4.38
N ASN A 161 0.18 23.53 3.39
CA ASN A 161 -0.56 24.78 3.50
C ASN A 161 -2.04 24.46 3.32
N ALA A 162 -2.73 24.27 4.43
CA ALA A 162 -4.19 24.10 4.44
C ALA A 162 -4.85 25.26 3.71
N GLY A 163 -5.53 25.02 2.62
CA GLY A 163 -6.27 26.04 1.88
C GLY A 163 -6.26 25.91 0.36
N VAL A 164 -5.48 25.00 -0.20
CA VAL A 164 -5.31 24.89 -1.68
C VAL A 164 -6.15 23.78 -2.32
N ALA A 165 -6.85 22.98 -1.53
CA ALA A 165 -7.59 21.81 -2.03
C ALA A 165 -8.66 22.16 -3.11
N GLY A 166 -9.32 23.32 -3.02
CA GLY A 166 -10.36 23.72 -3.97
C GLY A 166 -9.86 23.89 -5.41
N TYR A 167 -8.64 24.32 -5.60
CA TYR A 167 -8.10 24.59 -6.95
C TYR A 167 -7.62 23.33 -7.66
N SER A 168 -7.20 22.29 -6.93
CA SER A 168 -6.81 21.01 -7.51
C SER A 168 -8.00 20.30 -8.16
N TYR A 169 -9.20 20.50 -7.64
CA TYR A 169 -10.43 19.93 -8.19
C TYR A 169 -10.76 20.48 -9.58
N ASP A 170 -10.53 21.78 -9.79
CA ASP A 170 -10.75 22.44 -11.08
C ASP A 170 -9.76 21.90 -12.13
N MET A 171 -8.51 21.66 -11.75
CA MET A 171 -7.46 21.15 -12.64
C MET A 171 -7.77 19.74 -13.18
N VAL A 172 -8.44 18.91 -12.38
CA VAL A 172 -8.84 17.54 -12.77
C VAL A 172 -10.30 17.44 -13.18
N HIS A 173 -11.01 18.57 -13.31
CA HIS A 173 -12.44 18.65 -13.69
C HIS A 173 -13.36 17.82 -12.77
N LEU A 174 -13.04 17.74 -11.48
CA LEU A 174 -13.71 16.86 -10.55
C LEU A 174 -15.20 17.19 -10.39
N GLN A 175 -15.57 18.49 -10.40
CA GLN A 175 -16.96 18.90 -10.32
C GLN A 175 -17.84 18.33 -11.46
N GLU A 176 -17.26 18.19 -12.65
CA GLU A 176 -18.00 17.57 -13.78
C GLU A 176 -18.27 16.09 -13.54
N VAL A 177 -17.33 15.38 -12.87
CA VAL A 177 -17.47 13.99 -12.50
C VAL A 177 -18.58 13.81 -11.47
N TRP A 178 -18.59 14.66 -10.43
CA TRP A 178 -19.65 14.66 -9.41
C TRP A 178 -21.02 15.01 -9.97
N ASN A 179 -21.10 15.99 -10.89
CA ASN A 179 -22.33 16.36 -11.57
C ASN A 179 -22.93 15.22 -12.40
N LYS A 180 -22.12 14.25 -12.83
CA LYS A 180 -22.56 13.01 -13.48
C LYS A 180 -22.98 11.92 -12.49
N GLY A 181 -22.88 12.17 -11.18
CA GLY A 181 -23.25 11.25 -10.11
C GLY A 181 -22.13 10.28 -9.68
N TYR A 182 -20.90 10.46 -10.17
CA TYR A 182 -19.76 9.63 -9.78
C TYR A 182 -19.07 10.18 -8.54
N THR A 183 -19.56 9.80 -7.37
CA THR A 183 -19.06 10.24 -6.06
C THR A 183 -18.37 9.13 -5.28
N GLY A 184 -18.23 7.95 -5.87
CA GLY A 184 -17.67 6.77 -5.21
C GLY A 184 -18.70 5.92 -4.46
N LYS A 185 -20.00 6.22 -4.58
CA LYS A 185 -21.08 5.47 -3.94
C LYS A 185 -21.00 3.97 -4.27
N GLY A 186 -20.99 3.13 -3.21
CA GLY A 186 -20.91 1.68 -3.32
C GLY A 186 -19.53 1.14 -3.64
N MET A 187 -18.51 2.01 -3.79
CA MET A 187 -17.13 1.61 -4.03
C MET A 187 -16.38 1.43 -2.72
N LEU A 188 -15.42 0.52 -2.73
CA LEU A 188 -14.51 0.20 -1.62
C LEU A 188 -13.07 0.42 -2.08
N VAL A 189 -12.37 1.36 -1.46
CA VAL A 189 -11.01 1.72 -1.80
C VAL A 189 -10.06 1.29 -0.68
N ALA A 190 -9.05 0.50 -1.02
CA ALA A 190 -7.97 0.17 -0.10
C ALA A 190 -6.87 1.24 -0.16
N VAL A 191 -6.53 1.82 0.98
CA VAL A 191 -5.39 2.71 1.16
C VAL A 191 -4.31 1.94 1.90
N VAL A 192 -3.26 1.56 1.18
CA VAL A 192 -2.09 0.83 1.71
C VAL A 192 -1.00 1.87 1.96
N ASP A 193 -0.84 2.27 3.23
CA ASP A 193 -0.07 3.46 3.59
C ASP A 193 0.45 3.40 5.04
N SER A 194 0.93 4.53 5.55
CA SER A 194 1.52 4.66 6.88
C SER A 194 0.51 4.57 8.04
N GLY A 195 -0.78 4.62 7.77
CA GLY A 195 -1.81 4.54 8.80
C GLY A 195 -2.86 5.64 8.71
N LEU A 196 -3.80 5.64 9.64
CA LEU A 196 -4.92 6.56 9.71
C LEU A 196 -5.13 7.01 11.15
N ASP A 197 -5.08 8.31 11.41
CA ASP A 197 -5.45 8.87 12.70
C ASP A 197 -6.98 8.93 12.82
N MET A 198 -7.56 7.83 13.29
CA MET A 198 -8.98 7.72 13.56
C MET A 198 -9.37 8.38 14.89
N GLU A 199 -8.41 8.49 15.80
CA GLU A 199 -8.64 9.01 17.13
C GLU A 199 -7.93 10.35 17.30
N TYR A 200 -8.60 11.41 17.01
CA TYR A 200 -8.10 12.75 17.24
C TYR A 200 -8.07 13.06 18.74
N SER A 201 -6.92 13.05 19.33
CA SER A 201 -6.69 13.67 20.63
C SER A 201 -6.30 15.13 20.42
N SER A 202 -7.29 16.02 20.30
CA SER A 202 -6.97 17.44 20.33
C SER A 202 -6.56 17.82 21.75
N TRP A 203 -5.35 18.32 21.88
CA TRP A 203 -4.97 19.14 23.02
C TRP A 203 -5.67 20.49 22.84
N TRP A 204 -6.81 20.68 23.46
CA TRP A 204 -7.35 22.01 23.64
C TRP A 204 -7.40 22.35 25.12
N SER A 205 -7.22 23.57 25.45
CA SER A 205 -7.71 24.14 26.69
C SER A 205 -9.22 24.37 26.57
N ASP A 206 -10.00 23.96 27.56
CA ASP A 206 -11.37 24.43 27.69
C ASP A 206 -11.39 25.96 27.88
N GLU A 207 -12.59 26.54 27.91
CA GLU A 207 -12.75 27.99 28.10
C GLU A 207 -12.15 28.51 29.44
N GLU A 208 -11.80 27.61 30.35
CA GLU A 208 -11.19 27.88 31.65
C GLU A 208 -9.66 27.65 31.68
N GLY A 209 -9.07 27.22 30.55
CA GLY A 209 -7.64 27.01 30.42
C GLY A 209 -7.13 25.68 30.98
N ALA A 210 -8.01 24.75 31.35
CA ALA A 210 -7.63 23.42 31.81
C ALA A 210 -7.31 22.50 30.62
N ASN A 211 -6.21 21.74 30.69
CA ASN A 211 -5.88 20.72 29.73
C ASN A 211 -6.87 19.56 29.84
N VAL A 212 -7.81 19.46 28.87
CA VAL A 212 -8.74 18.33 28.83
C VAL A 212 -8.08 17.15 28.14
N THR A 213 -7.52 16.25 28.93
CA THR A 213 -7.07 14.95 28.46
C THR A 213 -8.26 13.98 28.47
N GLY A 214 -8.64 13.43 27.31
CA GLY A 214 -9.43 12.21 27.34
C GLY A 214 -10.64 12.04 26.46
N LEU A 215 -11.03 12.98 25.62
CA LEU A 215 -12.07 12.71 24.63
C LEU A 215 -11.44 12.27 23.31
N ARG A 216 -11.24 10.96 23.15
CA ARG A 216 -10.95 10.37 21.86
C ARG A 216 -12.14 10.59 20.93
N ARG A 217 -12.00 11.47 19.97
CA ARG A 217 -13.00 11.70 18.92
C ARG A 217 -12.50 11.11 17.63
N VAL A 218 -13.36 10.39 16.93
CA VAL A 218 -13.10 9.98 15.56
C VAL A 218 -12.91 11.24 14.72
N HIS A 219 -11.84 11.26 13.89
CA HIS A 219 -11.55 12.37 13.00
C HIS A 219 -12.78 12.72 12.13
N GLU A 220 -13.09 14.00 12.00
CA GLU A 220 -14.35 14.45 11.37
C GLU A 220 -14.55 13.90 9.96
N ALA A 221 -13.49 13.83 9.18
CA ALA A 221 -13.54 13.35 7.80
C ALA A 221 -13.86 11.85 7.65
N PHE A 222 -13.86 11.08 8.75
CA PHE A 222 -14.01 9.61 8.71
C PHE A 222 -15.09 9.07 9.64
N ARG A 223 -15.99 9.93 10.12
CA ARG A 223 -17.14 9.54 10.95
C ARG A 223 -18.15 8.72 10.17
N ASP A 224 -19.11 8.14 10.88
CA ASP A 224 -20.20 7.34 10.31
C ASP A 224 -21.06 8.09 9.28
N ASP A 225 -21.14 9.39 9.38
CA ASP A 225 -21.92 10.29 8.54
C ASP A 225 -21.06 11.12 7.56
N SER A 226 -19.77 10.83 7.47
CA SER A 226 -18.80 11.56 6.61
C SER A 226 -18.95 11.18 5.13
N PHE A 227 -20.13 11.44 4.56
CA PHE A 227 -20.46 11.20 3.15
C PHE A 227 -21.07 12.46 2.53
N TYR A 228 -20.74 12.70 1.26
CA TYR A 228 -21.27 13.81 0.49
C TYR A 228 -22.79 13.70 0.27
N SER A 229 -23.26 12.47 0.05
CA SER A 229 -24.68 12.16 -0.13
C SER A 229 -25.21 11.41 1.09
N GLN A 230 -26.52 11.53 1.34
CA GLN A 230 -27.19 10.65 2.30
C GLN A 230 -27.17 9.22 1.78
N LEU A 231 -26.42 8.34 2.45
CA LEU A 231 -26.30 6.94 2.10
C LEU A 231 -27.09 6.05 3.06
N SER A 232 -27.94 5.18 2.49
CA SER A 232 -28.56 4.07 3.20
C SER A 232 -27.58 2.91 3.34
N ASN A 233 -27.89 1.91 4.18
CA ASN A 233 -27.07 0.73 4.32
C ASN A 233 -26.96 -0.10 3.01
N SER A 234 -27.95 0.00 2.12
CA SER A 234 -27.90 -0.66 0.81
C SER A 234 -26.96 0.03 -0.19
N ASP A 235 -26.53 1.24 0.09
CA ASP A 235 -25.60 2.01 -0.73
C ASP A 235 -24.14 1.74 -0.37
N LEU A 236 -23.91 1.05 0.75
CA LEU A 236 -22.58 0.73 1.28
C LEU A 236 -22.16 -0.68 0.83
N ARG A 237 -20.86 -0.88 0.63
CA ARG A 237 -20.29 -2.21 0.45
C ARG A 237 -20.40 -3.03 1.74
N TYR A 238 -20.06 -2.43 2.87
CA TYR A 238 -20.14 -3.04 4.18
C TYR A 238 -20.86 -2.16 5.18
N THR A 239 -21.82 -2.74 5.88
CA THR A 239 -22.22 -2.30 7.21
C THR A 239 -21.40 -3.05 8.26
N LYS A 240 -21.46 -2.65 9.53
CA LYS A 240 -20.80 -3.38 10.61
C LYS A 240 -21.21 -4.86 10.62
N GLU A 241 -22.52 -5.11 10.54
CA GLU A 241 -23.09 -6.45 10.59
C GLU A 241 -22.65 -7.31 9.40
N SER A 242 -22.69 -6.75 8.18
CA SER A 242 -22.31 -7.50 6.99
C SER A 242 -20.81 -7.79 6.93
N LEU A 243 -19.96 -6.85 7.40
CA LEU A 243 -18.52 -7.08 7.52
C LEU A 243 -18.23 -8.19 8.52
N LEU A 244 -18.83 -8.11 9.73
CA LEU A 244 -18.61 -9.15 10.76
C LEU A 244 -19.07 -10.52 10.29
N ALA A 245 -20.22 -10.62 9.61
CA ALA A 245 -20.68 -11.86 9.02
C ALA A 245 -19.67 -12.41 7.99
N PHE A 246 -19.10 -11.52 7.17
CA PHE A 246 -18.07 -11.88 6.20
C PHE A 246 -16.79 -12.39 6.89
N LEU A 247 -16.27 -11.66 7.87
CA LEU A 247 -15.03 -11.99 8.59
C LEU A 247 -15.17 -13.28 9.41
N ASN A 248 -16.36 -13.57 9.98
CA ASN A 248 -16.61 -14.81 10.70
C ASN A 248 -16.64 -16.04 9.78
N GLY A 249 -16.90 -15.86 8.49
CA GLY A 249 -16.87 -16.91 7.49
C GLY A 249 -15.55 -17.07 6.75
N ARG A 250 -14.57 -16.19 7.02
CA ARG A 250 -13.32 -16.11 6.26
C ARG A 250 -12.14 -15.76 7.12
N GLN A 251 -11.02 -16.39 6.83
CA GLN A 251 -9.74 -16.06 7.45
C GLN A 251 -8.96 -15.11 6.55
N LEU A 252 -8.68 -13.92 7.05
CA LEU A 252 -7.77 -12.95 6.45
C LEU A 252 -6.35 -13.13 6.99
N ASN A 253 -5.37 -12.51 6.32
CA ASN A 253 -4.01 -12.39 6.85
C ASN A 253 -4.03 -11.62 8.17
N ALA A 254 -4.86 -10.58 8.29
CA ALA A 254 -5.09 -9.84 9.53
C ALA A 254 -5.45 -10.75 10.71
N ASN A 255 -6.35 -11.74 10.53
CA ASN A 255 -6.71 -12.68 11.61
C ASN A 255 -5.57 -13.62 11.99
N ARG A 256 -4.65 -13.88 11.08
CA ARG A 256 -3.47 -14.71 11.33
C ARG A 256 -2.39 -13.93 12.09
N LEU A 257 -2.25 -12.64 11.76
CA LEU A 257 -1.24 -11.77 12.37
C LEU A 257 -1.62 -11.34 13.78
N SER A 258 -2.90 -11.23 14.09
CA SER A 258 -3.37 -10.75 15.39
C SER A 258 -4.51 -11.57 15.94
N PRO A 259 -4.53 -11.85 17.24
CA PRO A 259 -5.67 -12.46 17.93
C PRO A 259 -6.81 -11.47 18.17
N ALA A 260 -6.72 -10.23 17.67
CA ALA A 260 -7.77 -9.23 17.83
C ALA A 260 -9.11 -9.73 17.28
N SER A 261 -10.20 -9.30 17.90
CA SER A 261 -11.54 -9.66 17.44
C SER A 261 -11.85 -9.02 16.09
N ASN A 262 -12.61 -9.70 15.26
CA ASN A 262 -13.13 -9.15 13.99
C ASN A 262 -13.83 -7.79 14.19
N GLU A 263 -14.49 -7.62 15.35
CA GLU A 263 -15.19 -6.36 15.69
C GLU A 263 -14.21 -5.19 15.83
N ALA A 264 -13.00 -5.41 16.32
CA ALA A 264 -11.99 -4.36 16.49
C ALA A 264 -11.44 -3.85 15.15
N MET A 265 -11.56 -4.62 14.08
CA MET A 265 -11.17 -4.21 12.72
C MET A 265 -12.16 -3.23 12.10
N TYR A 266 -13.43 -3.23 12.54
CA TYR A 266 -14.41 -2.23 12.13
C TYR A 266 -14.19 -0.91 12.87
N LYS A 267 -14.17 0.20 12.14
CA LYS A 267 -14.00 1.54 12.73
C LYS A 267 -15.28 2.38 12.62
N THR A 268 -15.71 2.68 11.41
CA THR A 268 -16.90 3.48 11.11
C THR A 268 -17.58 2.97 9.84
N ARG A 269 -18.76 3.52 9.52
CA ARG A 269 -19.41 3.27 8.21
C ARG A 269 -18.53 3.75 7.05
N LYS A 270 -17.75 4.83 7.26
CA LYS A 270 -16.81 5.39 6.28
C LYS A 270 -15.57 4.52 6.13
N VAL A 271 -15.08 3.97 7.23
CA VAL A 271 -13.89 3.09 7.29
C VAL A 271 -14.32 1.75 7.90
N PRO A 272 -14.98 0.88 7.11
CA PRO A 272 -15.48 -0.39 7.64
C PRO A 272 -14.36 -1.35 8.05
N PHE A 273 -13.17 -1.23 7.48
CA PHE A 273 -12.06 -2.11 7.81
C PHE A 273 -10.76 -1.31 8.00
N ALA A 274 -10.03 -1.61 9.07
CA ALA A 274 -8.69 -1.08 9.27
C ALA A 274 -7.84 -2.08 10.06
N PHE A 275 -6.59 -2.28 9.60
CA PHE A 275 -5.64 -3.18 10.23
C PHE A 275 -4.19 -2.72 9.98
N ASP A 276 -3.31 -2.95 10.96
CA ASP A 276 -1.88 -2.75 10.88
C ASP A 276 -1.19 -4.07 10.53
N TYR A 277 -0.59 -4.14 9.34
CA TYR A 277 0.17 -5.29 8.83
C TYR A 277 1.66 -5.17 9.12
N ALA A 278 2.13 -4.00 9.57
CA ALA A 278 3.49 -3.81 10.01
C ALA A 278 3.64 -4.30 11.46
N GLY A 279 4.80 -4.79 11.79
CA GLY A 279 5.12 -5.09 13.19
C GLY A 279 5.56 -3.81 13.89
N ASP A 280 4.91 -3.47 14.99
CA ASP A 280 5.36 -2.40 15.87
C ASP A 280 6.25 -2.98 16.99
N ALA A 281 7.29 -2.24 17.35
CA ALA A 281 8.07 -2.62 18.54
C ALA A 281 7.29 -2.27 19.80
N ASP A 282 7.11 -3.23 20.70
CA ASP A 282 6.60 -2.96 22.03
C ASP A 282 7.51 -1.94 22.75
N PRO A 283 6.98 -0.79 23.19
CA PRO A 283 7.80 0.28 23.76
C PRO A 283 8.48 -0.10 25.07
N TYR A 284 8.06 -1.17 25.72
CA TYR A 284 8.61 -1.63 27.01
C TYR A 284 9.57 -2.80 26.87
N THR A 285 9.30 -3.71 25.92
CA THR A 285 10.10 -4.93 25.75
C THR A 285 11.00 -4.89 24.52
N GLY A 286 10.72 -4.02 23.55
CA GLY A 286 11.38 -3.98 22.25
C GLY A 286 11.03 -5.18 21.35
N GLU A 287 10.10 -6.05 21.79
CA GLU A 287 9.62 -7.17 21.01
C GLU A 287 8.75 -6.67 19.87
N ILE A 288 8.94 -7.21 18.67
CA ILE A 288 8.11 -6.86 17.51
C ILE A 288 6.77 -7.59 17.62
N ILE A 289 5.71 -6.82 17.81
CA ILE A 289 4.33 -7.30 17.78
C ILE A 289 3.91 -7.27 16.31
N SER A 290 3.69 -8.43 15.72
CA SER A 290 3.27 -8.54 14.32
C SER A 290 1.77 -8.31 14.20
N GLY A 291 1.40 -7.16 13.66
CA GLY A 291 0.03 -6.82 13.27
C GLY A 291 -0.93 -6.57 14.44
N ASP A 292 -1.71 -5.50 14.34
CA ASP A 292 -2.78 -5.23 15.29
C ASP A 292 -3.90 -4.38 14.66
N VAL A 293 -4.83 -3.92 15.47
CA VAL A 293 -5.97 -3.07 15.05
C VAL A 293 -5.74 -1.59 15.29
N ASN A 294 -4.58 -1.19 15.81
CA ASN A 294 -4.21 0.19 15.99
C ASN A 294 -3.54 0.70 14.70
N VAL A 295 -4.30 1.38 13.88
CA VAL A 295 -3.81 1.90 12.59
C VAL A 295 -3.26 3.31 12.67
N ARG A 296 -3.14 3.89 13.87
CA ARG A 296 -2.48 5.18 14.03
C ARG A 296 -0.98 5.00 13.90
N ASN A 297 -0.32 5.90 13.18
CA ASN A 297 1.15 5.97 13.14
C ASN A 297 1.62 7.19 13.93
N SER A 298 2.41 6.97 14.95
CA SER A 298 2.94 8.04 15.82
C SER A 298 3.99 8.92 15.14
N GLY A 299 4.63 8.42 14.09
CA GLY A 299 5.70 9.11 13.34
C GLY A 299 5.26 9.70 12.01
N SER A 300 4.03 9.44 11.55
CA SER A 300 3.57 9.90 10.24
C SER A 300 2.06 10.11 10.20
N ASN A 301 1.65 11.22 9.60
CA ASN A 301 0.26 11.50 9.25
C ASN A 301 -0.03 11.34 7.74
N HIS A 302 0.91 10.78 6.98
CA HIS A 302 0.83 10.65 5.52
C HIS A 302 -0.42 9.88 5.09
N GLY A 303 -0.67 8.67 5.61
CA GLY A 303 -1.83 7.87 5.27
C GLY A 303 -3.16 8.50 5.67
N THR A 304 -3.19 9.32 6.75
CA THR A 304 -4.38 10.12 7.11
C THR A 304 -4.67 11.16 6.03
N HIS A 305 -3.64 11.86 5.55
CA HIS A 305 -3.77 12.84 4.47
C HIS A 305 -4.22 12.17 3.16
N VAL A 306 -3.59 11.07 2.79
CA VAL A 306 -3.96 10.27 1.60
C VAL A 306 -5.41 9.79 1.69
N SER A 307 -5.82 9.20 2.81
CA SER A 307 -7.20 8.74 3.03
C SER A 307 -8.21 9.89 2.93
N GLY A 308 -7.87 11.07 3.47
CA GLY A 308 -8.66 12.28 3.33
C GLY A 308 -8.84 12.69 1.87
N THR A 309 -7.73 12.72 1.11
CA THR A 309 -7.74 13.05 -0.31
C THR A 309 -8.58 12.06 -1.13
N VAL A 310 -8.54 10.77 -0.80
CA VAL A 310 -9.35 9.75 -1.49
C VAL A 310 -10.84 9.96 -1.22
N ALA A 311 -11.28 9.99 0.06
CA ALA A 311 -12.70 9.93 0.36
C ALA A 311 -13.12 10.63 1.68
N GLY A 312 -12.26 11.43 2.29
CA GLY A 312 -12.66 12.20 3.47
C GLY A 312 -13.78 13.18 3.15
N PHE A 313 -14.65 13.46 4.12
CA PHE A 313 -15.72 14.45 3.94
C PHE A 313 -16.06 15.13 5.25
N VAL A 314 -16.13 16.46 5.22
CA VAL A 314 -16.52 17.29 6.37
C VAL A 314 -17.51 18.34 5.90
N GLN A 315 -18.62 18.46 6.63
CA GLN A 315 -19.66 19.44 6.40
C GLN A 315 -19.95 20.19 7.70
N SER A 316 -20.18 21.51 7.60
CA SER A 316 -20.63 22.31 8.74
C SER A 316 -22.07 21.95 9.16
N GLN A 317 -22.49 22.42 10.31
CA GLN A 317 -23.89 22.26 10.79
C GLN A 317 -24.90 22.93 9.85
N GLU A 318 -24.49 23.96 9.16
CA GLU A 318 -25.31 24.73 8.19
C GLU A 318 -25.35 24.06 6.82
N GLY A 319 -24.61 22.97 6.61
CA GLY A 319 -24.57 22.21 5.35
C GLY A 319 -23.51 22.69 4.37
N GLU A 320 -22.60 23.58 4.76
CA GLU A 320 -21.47 24.00 3.95
C GLU A 320 -20.42 22.90 3.90
N VAL A 321 -19.92 22.54 2.71
CA VAL A 321 -18.83 21.58 2.55
C VAL A 321 -17.51 22.25 2.91
N LEU A 322 -16.91 21.84 4.01
CA LEU A 322 -15.63 22.36 4.50
C LEU A 322 -14.44 21.63 3.90
N PHE A 323 -14.60 20.33 3.63
CA PHE A 323 -13.60 19.50 3.02
C PHE A 323 -14.25 18.33 2.28
N SER A 324 -13.72 17.97 1.11
CA SER A 324 -14.15 16.80 0.36
C SER A 324 -12.95 16.11 -0.29
N GLY A 325 -12.84 14.81 -0.14
CA GLY A 325 -11.99 13.96 -0.97
C GLY A 325 -12.59 13.80 -2.38
N VAL A 326 -11.86 13.12 -3.24
CA VAL A 326 -12.22 12.93 -4.66
C VAL A 326 -13.45 12.02 -4.81
N ALA A 327 -13.56 10.99 -3.97
CA ALA A 327 -14.66 10.03 -3.97
C ALA A 327 -15.40 10.03 -2.62
N PRO A 328 -16.09 11.13 -2.25
CA PRO A 328 -16.58 11.36 -0.89
C PRO A 328 -17.70 10.42 -0.43
N ASP A 329 -18.28 9.62 -1.32
CA ASP A 329 -19.26 8.57 -0.99
C ASP A 329 -18.67 7.15 -0.98
N ALA A 330 -17.36 7.00 -1.28
CA ALA A 330 -16.69 5.71 -1.16
C ALA A 330 -16.43 5.33 0.31
N GLN A 331 -16.36 4.03 0.56
CA GLN A 331 -15.83 3.48 1.80
C GLN A 331 -14.33 3.22 1.66
N LEU A 332 -13.60 3.36 2.76
CA LEU A 332 -12.16 3.18 2.84
C LEU A 332 -11.81 1.92 3.64
N MET A 333 -10.80 1.20 3.19
CA MET A 333 -10.07 0.24 4.02
C MET A 333 -8.69 0.81 4.30
N MET A 334 -8.35 1.01 5.57
CA MET A 334 -7.00 1.42 5.96
C MET A 334 -6.14 0.21 6.23
N MET A 335 -5.10 0.05 5.45
CA MET A 335 -4.16 -1.04 5.52
C MET A 335 -2.77 -0.48 5.82
N LYS A 336 -2.44 -0.36 7.11
CA LYS A 336 -1.16 0.19 7.56
C LYS A 336 -0.04 -0.84 7.31
N VAL A 337 1.00 -0.42 6.59
CA VAL A 337 2.14 -1.26 6.21
C VAL A 337 3.49 -0.71 6.68
N PHE A 338 3.48 0.45 7.35
CA PHE A 338 4.65 1.04 7.97
C PHE A 338 4.53 0.97 9.49
N ALA A 339 5.55 0.45 10.15
CA ALA A 339 5.61 0.42 11.61
C ALA A 339 5.71 1.84 12.19
N ASP A 340 5.40 1.98 13.47
CA ASP A 340 5.52 3.26 14.18
C ASP A 340 6.99 3.68 14.31
N GLY A 341 7.23 5.00 14.37
CA GLY A 341 8.57 5.53 14.69
C GLY A 341 9.35 6.14 13.53
N GLY A 342 8.76 6.43 12.39
CA GLY A 342 9.28 7.39 11.39
C GLY A 342 10.45 6.94 10.50
N ASN A 343 11.18 5.88 10.86
CA ASN A 343 12.33 5.35 10.09
C ASN A 343 12.14 3.91 9.62
N SER A 344 10.98 3.33 9.84
CA SER A 344 10.68 1.97 9.42
C SER A 344 10.06 1.97 8.02
N GLY A 345 10.64 1.22 7.10
CA GLY A 345 10.07 1.03 5.77
C GLY A 345 8.91 0.02 5.79
N ALA A 346 8.13 0.01 4.70
CA ALA A 346 7.14 -1.03 4.44
C ALA A 346 7.83 -2.25 3.84
N THR A 347 7.62 -3.42 4.44
CA THR A 347 8.14 -4.67 3.90
C THR A 347 7.23 -5.22 2.79
N GLU A 348 7.79 -5.94 1.81
CA GLU A 348 6.98 -6.64 0.79
C GLU A 348 5.96 -7.58 1.44
N SER A 349 6.30 -8.25 2.54
CA SER A 349 5.39 -9.13 3.26
C SER A 349 4.16 -8.38 3.80
N ALA A 350 4.35 -7.19 4.40
CA ALA A 350 3.25 -6.36 4.88
C ALA A 350 2.35 -5.89 3.73
N ILE A 351 2.96 -5.47 2.62
CA ILE A 351 2.23 -5.05 1.41
C ILE A 351 1.44 -6.23 0.82
N LEU A 352 2.04 -7.41 0.70
CA LEU A 352 1.37 -8.61 0.18
C LEU A 352 0.20 -9.04 1.06
N ASN A 353 0.37 -9.03 2.39
CA ASN A 353 -0.71 -9.30 3.33
C ASN A 353 -1.89 -8.34 3.14
N ALA A 354 -1.60 -7.03 3.02
CA ALA A 354 -2.59 -5.99 2.80
C ALA A 354 -3.32 -6.16 1.47
N LEU A 355 -2.59 -6.40 0.38
CA LEU A 355 -3.17 -6.59 -0.96
C LEU A 355 -4.04 -7.84 -1.05
N GLU A 356 -3.63 -8.97 -0.48
CA GLU A 356 -4.46 -10.18 -0.46
C GLU A 356 -5.75 -10.01 0.34
N ASP A 357 -5.67 -9.32 1.49
CA ASP A 357 -6.85 -9.02 2.29
C ASP A 357 -7.77 -8.01 1.58
N ALA A 358 -7.20 -6.99 0.89
CA ALA A 358 -7.96 -6.06 0.06
C ALA A 358 -8.77 -6.79 -1.02
N MET A 359 -8.15 -7.77 -1.70
CA MET A 359 -8.84 -8.57 -2.70
C MET A 359 -9.92 -9.47 -2.08
N THR A 360 -9.62 -10.09 -0.95
CA THR A 360 -10.56 -10.96 -0.24
C THR A 360 -11.78 -10.17 0.25
N LEU A 361 -11.57 -8.93 0.72
CA LEU A 361 -12.64 -8.00 1.11
C LEU A 361 -13.34 -7.35 -0.10
N GLY A 362 -12.82 -7.50 -1.30
CA GLY A 362 -13.43 -7.01 -2.52
C GLY A 362 -13.19 -5.53 -2.79
N ALA A 363 -11.96 -5.05 -2.64
CA ALA A 363 -11.57 -3.71 -3.06
C ALA A 363 -11.82 -3.51 -4.56
N ASP A 364 -12.33 -2.34 -4.93
CA ASP A 364 -12.51 -1.91 -6.32
C ASP A 364 -11.28 -1.17 -6.85
N ALA A 365 -10.58 -0.49 -5.97
CA ALA A 365 -9.34 0.22 -6.24
C ALA A 365 -8.39 0.12 -5.05
N VAL A 366 -7.10 0.19 -5.33
CA VAL A 366 -6.02 0.20 -4.34
C VAL A 366 -5.14 1.42 -4.58
N ASN A 367 -4.84 2.17 -3.52
CA ASN A 367 -3.89 3.26 -3.53
C ASN A 367 -2.61 2.84 -2.81
N LEU A 368 -1.47 2.96 -3.50
CA LEU A 368 -0.12 2.78 -2.98
C LEU A 368 0.64 4.11 -3.12
N SER A 369 0.51 4.99 -2.13
CA SER A 369 1.29 6.24 -2.07
C SER A 369 2.63 6.00 -1.36
N LEU A 370 3.36 5.01 -1.83
CA LEU A 370 4.67 4.60 -1.32
C LEU A 370 5.58 4.15 -2.48
N GLY A 371 6.85 4.07 -2.23
CA GLY A 371 7.80 3.59 -3.22
C GLY A 371 9.25 3.77 -2.82
N SER A 372 10.13 3.29 -3.68
CA SER A 372 11.57 3.52 -3.60
C SER A 372 12.03 4.25 -4.85
N ASP A 373 12.95 5.20 -4.67
CA ASP A 373 13.52 5.95 -5.77
C ASP A 373 14.33 5.07 -6.74
N ASN A 374 14.56 5.60 -7.94
CA ASN A 374 15.26 4.90 -9.00
C ASN A 374 14.61 3.53 -9.29
N GLY A 375 13.31 3.55 -9.52
CA GLY A 375 12.53 2.33 -9.73
C GLY A 375 12.95 1.56 -10.97
N PHE A 376 13.06 0.23 -10.81
CA PHE A 376 13.28 -0.69 -11.90
C PHE A 376 12.13 -1.69 -11.96
N ALA A 377 11.59 -1.92 -13.14
CA ALA A 377 10.67 -3.02 -13.38
C ALA A 377 11.48 -4.27 -13.70
N TYR A 378 11.43 -5.25 -12.82
CA TYR A 378 12.01 -6.57 -13.07
C TYR A 378 10.89 -7.51 -13.51
N ASP A 379 11.00 -8.06 -14.72
CA ASP A 379 9.95 -8.95 -15.27
C ASP A 379 9.83 -10.28 -14.51
N ASP A 380 10.86 -10.68 -13.80
CA ASP A 380 10.95 -11.92 -13.05
C ASP A 380 10.61 -11.79 -11.57
N THR A 381 10.25 -10.60 -11.12
CA THR A 381 9.88 -10.41 -9.71
C THR A 381 8.49 -10.94 -9.41
N ALA A 382 8.37 -11.59 -8.25
CA ALA A 382 7.11 -12.07 -7.71
C ALA A 382 6.05 -10.96 -7.61
N ILE A 383 6.47 -9.77 -7.21
CA ILE A 383 5.58 -8.61 -7.01
C ILE A 383 4.98 -8.10 -8.33
N HIS A 384 5.70 -8.19 -9.44
CA HIS A 384 5.18 -7.84 -10.77
C HIS A 384 3.96 -8.71 -11.11
N GLY A 385 4.04 -10.01 -10.87
CA GLY A 385 2.92 -10.92 -11.05
C GLY A 385 1.70 -10.57 -10.18
N VAL A 386 1.92 -10.06 -8.98
CA VAL A 386 0.84 -9.58 -8.09
C VAL A 386 0.12 -8.39 -8.70
N TYR A 387 0.84 -7.37 -9.16
CA TYR A 387 0.26 -6.18 -9.76
C TYR A 387 -0.49 -6.49 -11.07
N ALA A 388 0.08 -7.33 -11.92
CA ALA A 388 -0.56 -7.78 -13.14
C ALA A 388 -1.90 -8.52 -12.88
N ARG A 389 -1.99 -9.29 -11.79
CA ARG A 389 -3.23 -9.99 -11.42
C ARG A 389 -4.30 -9.05 -10.89
N LEU A 390 -3.92 -7.96 -10.21
CA LEU A 390 -4.87 -6.91 -9.81
C LEU A 390 -5.51 -6.28 -11.05
N GLU A 391 -4.70 -5.88 -12.03
CA GLU A 391 -5.18 -5.33 -13.29
C GLU A 391 -6.09 -6.32 -14.05
N GLN A 392 -5.66 -7.57 -14.20
CA GLN A 392 -6.46 -8.62 -14.86
C GLN A 392 -7.79 -8.88 -14.16
N ALA A 393 -7.82 -8.75 -12.85
CA ALA A 393 -9.04 -8.86 -12.04
C ALA A 393 -9.95 -7.62 -12.16
N GLY A 394 -9.51 -6.56 -12.81
CA GLY A 394 -10.27 -5.33 -13.00
C GLY A 394 -10.18 -4.37 -11.81
N VAL A 395 -9.21 -4.56 -10.92
CA VAL A 395 -8.93 -3.64 -9.81
C VAL A 395 -7.90 -2.63 -10.27
N ILE A 396 -8.20 -1.35 -10.04
CA ILE A 396 -7.28 -0.27 -10.40
C ILE A 396 -6.26 -0.12 -9.28
N LEU A 397 -4.98 -0.33 -9.60
CA LEU A 397 -3.86 -0.06 -8.71
C LEU A 397 -3.22 1.27 -9.08
N MET A 398 -3.38 2.27 -8.21
CA MET A 398 -2.77 3.58 -8.35
C MET A 398 -1.52 3.66 -7.50
N THR A 399 -0.41 4.08 -8.10
CA THR A 399 0.89 4.18 -7.45
C THR A 399 1.49 5.56 -7.64
N ALA A 400 2.09 6.12 -6.59
CA ALA A 400 2.78 7.39 -6.67
C ALA A 400 4.03 7.28 -7.55
N ALA A 401 4.18 8.19 -8.52
CA ALA A 401 5.36 8.24 -9.39
C ALA A 401 6.65 8.57 -8.62
N GLY A 402 6.55 9.06 -7.40
CA GLY A 402 7.67 9.39 -6.53
C GLY A 402 7.93 10.89 -6.41
N ASN A 403 8.91 11.24 -5.60
CA ASN A 403 9.29 12.61 -5.29
C ASN A 403 10.70 12.96 -5.78
N SER A 404 11.40 12.02 -6.43
CA SER A 404 12.76 12.21 -6.93
C SER A 404 12.76 12.90 -8.27
N GLU A 405 13.41 14.04 -8.36
CA GLU A 405 13.59 14.76 -9.61
C GLU A 405 14.77 14.21 -10.41
N ASN A 406 15.79 13.71 -9.72
CA ASN A 406 17.03 13.23 -10.28
C ASN A 406 17.50 11.93 -9.62
N SER A 407 18.30 11.17 -10.34
CA SER A 407 18.99 9.99 -9.82
C SER A 407 20.12 10.42 -8.87
N PRO A 408 20.01 10.22 -7.55
CA PRO A 408 21.05 10.58 -6.60
C PRO A 408 22.19 9.55 -6.61
N ALA A 409 23.40 9.99 -6.33
CA ALA A 409 24.59 9.13 -6.31
C ALA A 409 24.51 7.96 -5.30
N GLN A 410 23.67 8.08 -4.28
CA GLN A 410 23.52 7.07 -3.21
C GLN A 410 22.06 6.78 -2.86
N GLY A 411 21.11 7.04 -3.73
CA GLY A 411 19.71 6.71 -3.50
C GLY A 411 19.02 7.55 -2.43
N ASN A 412 19.55 8.73 -2.07
CA ASN A 412 18.93 9.59 -1.08
C ASN A 412 18.54 10.95 -1.69
N GLU A 413 17.25 11.14 -1.87
CA GLU A 413 16.65 12.28 -2.54
C GLU A 413 16.89 13.64 -1.88
N ARG A 414 17.05 13.67 -0.57
CA ARG A 414 16.94 14.91 0.22
C ARG A 414 18.12 15.16 1.16
N GLY A 415 19.10 14.30 1.18
CA GLY A 415 20.17 14.32 2.17
C GLY A 415 21.34 15.27 1.89
N GLY A 416 21.25 16.14 0.89
CA GLY A 416 22.38 17.00 0.49
C GLY A 416 23.54 16.22 -0.10
N LEU A 417 23.31 15.00 -0.56
CA LEU A 417 24.31 14.20 -1.26
C LEU A 417 24.55 14.76 -2.67
N ASN A 418 25.77 14.61 -3.13
CA ASN A 418 26.09 14.95 -4.51
C ASN A 418 25.32 14.05 -5.46
N LEU A 419 24.76 14.66 -6.51
CA LEU A 419 24.19 13.91 -7.63
C LEU A 419 25.27 13.08 -8.31
N ALA A 420 24.85 12.05 -9.03
CA ALA A 420 25.72 11.34 -9.95
C ALA A 420 26.34 12.33 -10.97
N GLU A 421 27.48 11.99 -11.56
CA GLU A 421 28.17 12.85 -12.52
C GLU A 421 27.30 13.20 -13.74
N ASP A 422 26.44 12.26 -14.15
CA ASP A 422 25.44 12.43 -15.21
C ASP A 422 24.10 11.86 -14.71
N PRO A 423 23.37 12.63 -13.87
CA PRO A 423 22.16 12.09 -13.24
C PRO A 423 21.02 11.98 -14.24
N ASP A 424 20.32 10.86 -14.22
CA ASP A 424 19.02 10.78 -14.86
C ASP A 424 18.03 11.74 -14.19
N ILE A 425 17.22 12.40 -14.98
CA ILE A 425 16.22 13.35 -14.53
C ILE A 425 14.82 12.77 -14.70
N SER A 426 13.85 13.23 -13.92
CA SER A 426 12.47 12.79 -13.99
C SER A 426 12.31 11.28 -13.70
N MET A 427 12.99 10.81 -12.69
CA MET A 427 12.96 9.40 -12.27
C MET A 427 11.58 9.00 -11.74
N MET A 428 11.15 7.81 -12.09
CA MET A 428 9.94 7.20 -11.57
C MET A 428 10.30 6.17 -10.49
N SER A 429 9.56 6.17 -9.39
CA SER A 429 9.75 5.24 -8.28
C SER A 429 9.19 3.84 -8.59
N SER A 430 9.74 2.79 -7.97
CA SER A 430 9.06 1.50 -7.87
C SER A 430 8.03 1.58 -6.71
N PRO A 431 6.75 1.12 -6.85
CA PRO A 431 6.27 0.26 -7.92
C PRO A 431 5.62 0.96 -9.13
N ALA A 432 5.68 2.29 -9.24
CA ALA A 432 5.03 3.01 -10.35
C ALA A 432 5.59 2.65 -11.74
N VAL A 433 6.81 2.14 -11.81
CA VAL A 433 7.45 1.71 -13.07
C VAL A 433 6.83 0.45 -13.69
N TYR A 434 6.03 -0.32 -12.95
CA TYR A 434 5.38 -1.52 -13.49
C TYR A 434 4.22 -1.17 -14.42
N PRO A 435 4.14 -1.74 -15.63
CA PRO A 435 3.17 -1.35 -16.64
C PRO A 435 1.71 -1.65 -16.27
N SER A 436 1.47 -2.57 -15.34
CA SER A 436 0.14 -2.89 -14.81
C SER A 436 -0.39 -1.87 -13.79
N ASN A 437 0.43 -0.90 -13.38
CA ASN A 437 0.05 0.11 -12.41
C ASN A 437 -0.33 1.42 -13.10
N LEU A 438 -1.30 2.13 -12.53
CA LEU A 438 -1.55 3.51 -12.91
C LEU A 438 -0.61 4.44 -12.13
N ALA A 439 0.50 4.81 -12.75
CA ALA A 439 1.45 5.76 -12.16
C ALA A 439 0.85 7.16 -12.11
N VAL A 440 0.85 7.77 -10.93
CA VAL A 440 0.29 9.11 -10.70
C VAL A 440 1.40 10.06 -10.31
N ALA A 441 1.67 11.03 -11.16
CA ALA A 441 2.60 12.13 -10.91
C ALA A 441 1.85 13.38 -10.44
N SER A 442 2.52 14.19 -9.62
CA SER A 442 1.98 15.47 -9.18
C SER A 442 2.08 16.52 -10.28
N ILE A 443 1.16 17.47 -10.24
CA ILE A 443 1.21 18.68 -11.05
C ILE A 443 1.18 19.89 -10.11
N ASN A 444 2.01 20.90 -10.39
CA ASN A 444 1.99 22.12 -9.61
C ASN A 444 0.69 22.88 -9.85
N SER A 445 0.09 23.39 -8.77
CA SER A 445 -1.04 24.29 -8.87
C SER A 445 -0.65 25.56 -9.64
N THR A 446 -1.53 26.03 -10.51
CA THR A 446 -1.39 27.33 -11.16
C THR A 446 -1.60 28.51 -10.21
N ILE A 447 -2.08 28.25 -9.00
CA ILE A 447 -2.36 29.24 -7.96
C ILE A 447 -1.50 28.94 -6.74
N ASN A 448 -0.66 29.89 -6.40
CA ASN A 448 0.10 29.87 -5.16
C ASN A 448 -0.58 30.74 -4.13
N MET A 449 -0.91 30.17 -2.95
CA MET A 449 -1.34 30.93 -1.81
C MET A 449 -0.12 31.33 -1.00
N GLN A 450 0.09 32.63 -0.83
CA GLN A 450 1.16 33.16 0.03
C GLN A 450 0.53 33.87 1.21
N SER A 451 1.12 33.69 2.39
CA SER A 451 0.81 34.57 3.51
C SER A 451 1.26 35.98 3.18
N VAL A 452 0.39 36.92 3.31
CA VAL A 452 0.69 38.34 3.05
C VAL A 452 0.61 39.13 4.33
N LEU A 453 1.49 40.08 4.50
CA LEU A 453 1.38 41.08 5.54
C LEU A 453 0.58 42.28 4.99
N SER A 454 -0.57 42.55 5.58
CA SER A 454 -1.38 43.69 5.23
C SER A 454 -1.43 44.67 6.39
N TRP A 455 -1.24 45.97 6.10
CA TRP A 455 -1.43 47.02 7.11
C TRP A 455 -2.04 48.25 6.46
N THR A 456 -2.57 49.13 7.29
CA THR A 456 -3.11 50.43 6.87
C THR A 456 -2.20 51.53 7.44
N ASP A 457 -1.73 52.45 6.59
CA ASP A 457 -0.90 53.55 7.01
C ASP A 457 -1.69 54.64 7.71
N ALA A 458 -0.97 55.65 8.21
CA ALA A 458 -1.58 56.80 8.91
C ALA A 458 -2.50 57.67 8.02
N GLN A 459 -2.39 57.51 6.71
CA GLN A 459 -3.21 58.17 5.70
C GLN A 459 -4.45 57.34 5.32
N GLY A 460 -4.65 56.17 5.93
CA GLY A 460 -5.78 55.26 5.66
C GLY A 460 -5.59 54.40 4.40
N GLN A 461 -4.39 54.36 3.82
CA GLN A 461 -4.11 53.55 2.64
C GLN A 461 -3.68 52.11 3.04
N SER A 462 -4.30 51.10 2.45
CA SER A 462 -3.94 49.70 2.68
C SER A 462 -2.77 49.27 1.84
N HIS A 463 -1.81 48.59 2.47
CA HIS A 463 -0.63 48.03 1.88
C HIS A 463 -0.61 46.53 2.11
N THR A 464 -0.10 45.74 1.12
CA THR A 464 0.03 44.30 1.22
C THR A 464 1.34 43.88 0.60
N VAL A 465 2.11 43.06 1.32
CA VAL A 465 3.36 42.45 0.82
C VAL A 465 3.35 40.97 1.06
N PRO A 466 3.94 40.14 0.15
CA PRO A 466 4.10 38.70 0.31
C PRO A 466 4.93 38.34 1.53
#